data_028be24a48e173f4c478c9e6fc9b2948
#
_entry.id   028be24a48e173f4c478c9e6fc9b2948
#
_cell.length_a   1.000
_cell.length_b   1.000
_cell.length_c   1.000
_cell.angle_alpha   90.00
_cell.angle_beta   90.00
_cell.angle_gamma   90.00
#
_symmetry.space_group_name_H-M   'P 1'
#
loop_
_entity.id
_entity.type
_entity.pdbx_description
1 polymer ?
#
loop_
_entity_poly.entity_id
_entity_poly.type
_entity_poly.pdbx_seq_one_letter_code
_entity_poly.pdbx_strand_id
1 'polypeptide(L)'
;MEHISAILANCWWMILLSALIAYLLGSINTAVLVTGIVTKGKKDIRQMGSGNAGFTNVLRSVGKVPAIITIVCDALKCIIAVLIGGFIFSFASVAFQGESPIFINELINCGKYVAGIFCILGHSYPVYFHFKGGKGVVTAAALMLTEDWRVFIAIIVTFLIIFLCSKIISLASVLCAILYAPYTFAMTFIFDFIIYKDYSLSLIHISEPTRRS
;
A
#
# COMPACT_ATOMS: atom_id res chain seq x y z
N MET A 1 -1.12 -27.02 5.41
CA MET A 1 -1.65 -26.45 6.68
C MET A 1 -0.55 -26.24 7.72
N GLU A 2 0.45 -27.10 7.81
CA GLU A 2 1.57 -26.98 8.76
C GLU A 2 2.37 -25.67 8.63
N HIS A 3 2.68 -25.22 7.41
CA HIS A 3 3.38 -23.94 7.20
C HIS A 3 2.58 -22.72 7.69
N ILE A 4 1.25 -22.70 7.49
CA ILE A 4 0.42 -21.59 7.95
C ILE A 4 0.39 -21.52 9.48
N SER A 5 0.23 -22.66 10.13
CA SER A 5 0.25 -22.71 11.60
C SER A 5 1.61 -22.32 12.19
N ALA A 6 2.72 -22.73 11.55
CA ALA A 6 4.05 -22.32 11.93
C ALA A 6 4.29 -20.81 11.76
N ILE A 7 3.83 -20.23 10.64
CA ILE A 7 3.90 -18.78 10.41
C ILE A 7 3.10 -18.03 11.48
N LEU A 8 1.87 -18.45 11.74
CA LEU A 8 1.04 -17.82 12.76
C LEU A 8 1.65 -17.95 14.15
N ALA A 9 2.22 -19.10 14.50
CA ALA A 9 2.85 -19.31 15.80
C ALA A 9 4.11 -18.46 16.01
N ASN A 10 4.93 -18.25 14.96
CA ASN A 10 6.22 -17.57 15.08
C ASN A 10 6.20 -16.10 14.66
N CYS A 11 5.27 -15.69 13.77
CA CYS A 11 5.25 -14.35 13.18
C CYS A 11 4.06 -13.47 13.63
N TRP A 12 3.15 -13.95 14.51
CA TRP A 12 1.98 -13.18 14.94
C TRP A 12 2.34 -11.80 15.50
N TRP A 13 3.43 -11.71 16.28
CA TRP A 13 3.90 -10.45 16.84
C TRP A 13 4.43 -9.48 15.77
N MET A 14 5.06 -10.03 14.70
CA MET A 14 5.53 -9.23 13.55
C MET A 14 4.34 -8.64 12.79
N ILE A 15 3.26 -9.41 12.62
CA ILE A 15 2.00 -8.94 12.01
C ILE A 15 1.42 -7.80 12.85
N LEU A 16 1.27 -7.99 14.17
CA LEU A 16 0.71 -6.96 15.05
C LEU A 16 1.58 -5.71 15.12
N LEU A 17 2.90 -5.86 15.22
CA LEU A 17 3.82 -4.74 15.29
C LEU A 17 3.83 -3.93 13.99
N SER A 18 3.91 -4.62 12.84
CA SER A 18 3.86 -3.98 11.52
C SER A 18 2.52 -3.26 11.30
N ALA A 19 1.41 -3.91 11.63
CA ALA A 19 0.08 -3.34 11.52
C ALA A 19 -0.08 -2.09 12.40
N LEU A 20 0.36 -2.14 13.65
CA LEU A 20 0.27 -1.02 14.59
C LEU A 20 1.09 0.17 14.12
N ILE A 21 2.38 -0.04 13.80
CA ILE A 21 3.27 1.04 13.35
C ILE A 21 2.73 1.66 12.06
N ALA A 22 2.35 0.82 11.09
CA ALA A 22 1.83 1.30 9.81
C ALA A 22 0.51 2.06 9.95
N TYR A 23 -0.39 1.60 10.83
CA TYR A 23 -1.64 2.30 11.13
C TYR A 23 -1.38 3.66 11.77
N LEU A 24 -0.47 3.75 12.73
CA LEU A 24 -0.11 5.01 13.38
C LEU A 24 0.54 6.00 12.40
N LEU A 25 1.46 5.54 11.53
CA LEU A 25 2.03 6.35 10.44
C LEU A 25 0.95 6.80 9.46
N GLY A 26 0.09 5.88 9.03
CA GLY A 26 -1.04 6.19 8.16
C GLY A 26 -1.98 7.23 8.73
N SER A 27 -2.19 7.19 10.06
CA SER A 27 -3.07 8.10 10.80
C SER A 27 -2.58 9.55 10.82
N ILE A 28 -1.33 9.83 10.44
CA ILE A 28 -0.83 11.20 10.23
C ILE A 28 -1.55 11.76 9.00
N ASN A 29 -2.57 12.61 9.21
CA ASN A 29 -3.34 13.19 8.12
C ASN A 29 -2.68 14.47 7.61
N THR A 30 -1.90 14.33 6.54
CA THR A 30 -1.11 15.43 5.97
C THR A 30 -1.98 16.56 5.41
N ALA A 31 -3.16 16.25 4.87
CA ALA A 31 -4.08 17.29 4.38
C ALA A 31 -4.58 18.20 5.50
N VAL A 32 -4.91 17.65 6.67
CA VAL A 32 -5.31 18.45 7.85
C VAL A 32 -4.14 19.27 8.36
N LEU A 33 -2.96 18.64 8.52
CA LEU A 33 -1.77 19.32 9.04
C LEU A 33 -1.34 20.47 8.13
N VAL A 34 -1.21 20.23 6.82
CA VAL A 34 -0.77 21.25 5.85
C VAL A 34 -1.78 22.39 5.78
N THR A 35 -3.09 22.08 5.76
CA THR A 35 -4.12 23.13 5.79
C THR A 35 -4.03 23.95 7.07
N GLY A 36 -3.88 23.30 8.22
CA GLY A 36 -3.71 23.99 9.51
C GLY A 36 -2.51 24.95 9.52
N ILE A 37 -1.35 24.49 9.02
CA ILE A 37 -0.14 25.33 8.93
C ILE A 37 -0.37 26.55 8.04
N VAL A 38 -0.87 26.34 6.82
CA VAL A 38 -1.07 27.41 5.83
C VAL A 38 -2.12 28.42 6.29
N THR A 39 -3.15 27.97 6.98
CA THR A 39 -4.22 28.85 7.48
C THR A 39 -4.00 29.35 8.90
N LYS A 40 -2.82 29.10 9.49
CA LYS A 40 -2.47 29.45 10.88
C LYS A 40 -3.51 28.94 11.89
N GLY A 41 -3.95 27.69 11.72
CA GLY A 41 -4.94 27.02 12.57
C GLY A 41 -6.40 27.46 12.39
N LYS A 42 -6.68 28.38 11.44
CA LYS A 42 -8.03 28.96 11.28
C LYS A 42 -9.01 28.06 10.54
N LYS A 43 -8.53 27.08 9.76
CA LYS A 43 -9.38 26.23 8.89
C LYS A 43 -8.98 24.76 8.97
N ASP A 44 -9.98 23.88 8.91
CA ASP A 44 -9.83 22.45 8.76
C ASP A 44 -10.32 22.04 7.38
N ILE A 45 -9.50 21.31 6.62
CA ILE A 45 -9.83 20.84 5.28
C ILE A 45 -11.10 19.98 5.24
N ARG A 46 -11.42 19.32 6.35
CA ARG A 46 -12.63 18.48 6.50
C ARG A 46 -13.91 19.29 6.56
N GLN A 47 -13.81 20.61 6.77
CA GLN A 47 -14.91 21.57 6.75
C GLN A 47 -14.92 22.42 5.48
N MET A 48 -14.04 22.11 4.50
CA MET A 48 -13.89 22.88 3.27
C MET A 48 -14.18 22.00 2.04
N GLY A 49 -14.70 22.61 1.00
CA GLY A 49 -14.94 21.97 -0.29
C GLY A 49 -15.75 20.65 -0.18
N SER A 50 -15.15 19.52 -0.54
CA SER A 50 -15.80 18.21 -0.47
C SER A 50 -15.77 17.57 0.93
N GLY A 51 -15.14 18.16 1.91
CA GLY A 51 -14.93 17.59 3.24
C GLY A 51 -13.91 16.44 3.30
N ASN A 52 -13.37 16.02 2.16
CA ASN A 52 -12.38 14.93 2.12
C ASN A 52 -10.99 15.43 2.48
N ALA A 53 -10.31 14.74 3.40
CA ALA A 53 -8.95 15.10 3.82
C ALA A 53 -7.90 14.49 2.88
N GLY A 54 -7.76 15.05 1.68
CA GLY A 54 -6.81 14.54 0.68
C GLY A 54 -6.46 15.58 -0.40
N PHE A 55 -5.49 15.21 -1.24
CA PHE A 55 -4.90 16.05 -2.29
C PHE A 55 -5.90 16.89 -3.08
N THR A 56 -6.95 16.28 -3.64
CA THR A 56 -7.89 16.96 -4.53
C THR A 56 -8.65 18.09 -3.82
N ASN A 57 -9.03 17.88 -2.56
CA ASN A 57 -9.73 18.90 -1.79
C ASN A 57 -8.77 20.03 -1.38
N VAL A 58 -7.54 19.70 -0.97
CA VAL A 58 -6.50 20.70 -0.69
C VAL A 58 -6.20 21.54 -1.92
N LEU A 59 -6.09 20.92 -3.10
CA LEU A 59 -5.85 21.62 -4.35
C LEU A 59 -6.94 22.68 -4.65
N ARG A 60 -8.20 22.32 -4.43
CA ARG A 60 -9.35 23.20 -4.73
C ARG A 60 -9.54 24.28 -3.66
N SER A 61 -9.28 23.97 -2.40
CA SER A 61 -9.67 24.83 -1.27
C SER A 61 -8.54 25.63 -0.66
N VAL A 62 -7.28 25.20 -0.83
CA VAL A 62 -6.10 25.81 -0.19
C VAL A 62 -5.09 26.28 -1.25
N GLY A 63 -4.83 25.46 -2.27
CA GLY A 63 -3.95 25.84 -3.38
C GLY A 63 -2.97 24.75 -3.81
N LYS A 64 -2.17 25.07 -4.85
CA LYS A 64 -1.29 24.08 -5.52
C LYS A 64 -0.15 23.60 -4.63
N VAL A 65 0.58 24.50 -3.96
CA VAL A 65 1.75 24.13 -3.14
C VAL A 65 1.34 23.25 -1.94
N PRO A 66 0.32 23.62 -1.13
CA PRO A 66 -0.19 22.72 -0.09
C PRO A 66 -0.64 21.36 -0.60
N ALA A 67 -1.25 21.30 -1.78
CA ALA A 67 -1.67 20.04 -2.38
C ALA A 67 -0.48 19.15 -2.77
N ILE A 68 0.57 19.71 -3.37
CA ILE A 68 1.79 18.97 -3.71
C ILE A 68 2.45 18.41 -2.44
N ILE A 69 2.55 19.20 -1.39
CA ILE A 69 3.09 18.73 -0.11
C ILE A 69 2.23 17.57 0.43
N THR A 70 0.90 17.69 0.36
CA THR A 70 -0.02 16.65 0.82
C THR A 70 0.19 15.34 0.06
N ILE A 71 0.24 15.36 -1.28
CA ILE A 71 0.38 14.13 -2.09
C ILE A 71 1.74 13.47 -1.86
N VAL A 72 2.81 14.26 -1.78
CA VAL A 72 4.17 13.75 -1.53
C VAL A 72 4.25 13.09 -0.13
N CYS A 73 3.76 13.77 0.89
CA CYS A 73 3.79 13.22 2.25
C CYS A 73 2.87 11.99 2.41
N ASP A 74 1.70 11.96 1.74
CA ASP A 74 0.81 10.80 1.76
C ASP A 74 1.44 9.58 1.04
N ALA A 75 2.19 9.79 -0.03
CA ALA A 75 2.94 8.73 -0.68
C ALA A 75 4.12 8.26 0.20
N LEU A 76 4.93 9.19 0.71
CA LEU A 76 6.11 8.88 1.53
C LEU A 76 5.76 8.11 2.80
N LYS A 77 4.70 8.48 3.52
CA LYS A 77 4.32 7.76 4.74
C LYS A 77 3.96 6.30 4.46
N CYS A 78 3.34 6.01 3.30
CA CYS A 78 3.01 4.64 2.90
C CYS A 78 4.28 3.87 2.51
N ILE A 79 5.17 4.46 1.71
CA ILE A 79 6.46 3.84 1.36
C ILE A 79 7.26 3.52 2.62
N ILE A 80 7.37 4.45 3.57
CA ILE A 80 8.07 4.23 4.83
C ILE A 80 7.41 3.11 5.64
N ALA A 81 6.08 3.07 5.73
CA ALA A 81 5.36 2.02 6.43
C ALA A 81 5.63 0.63 5.81
N VAL A 82 5.60 0.53 4.48
CA VAL A 82 5.88 -0.71 3.73
C VAL A 82 7.32 -1.18 3.97
N LEU A 83 8.30 -0.27 3.92
CA LEU A 83 9.70 -0.61 4.19
C LEU A 83 9.89 -1.10 5.64
N ILE A 84 9.24 -0.47 6.62
CA ILE A 84 9.27 -0.90 8.02
C ILE A 84 8.63 -2.29 8.16
N GLY A 85 7.50 -2.55 7.51
CA GLY A 85 6.86 -3.88 7.52
C GLY A 85 7.77 -4.96 6.96
N GLY A 86 8.41 -4.71 5.82
CA GLY A 86 9.40 -5.61 5.23
C GLY A 86 10.60 -5.83 6.15
N PHE A 87 11.11 -4.77 6.79
CA PHE A 87 12.21 -4.85 7.74
C PHE A 87 11.85 -5.70 8.98
N ILE A 88 10.67 -5.52 9.55
CA ILE A 88 10.21 -6.34 10.70
C ILE A 88 10.15 -7.82 10.29
N PHE A 89 9.62 -8.11 9.11
CA PHE A 89 9.51 -9.49 8.62
C PHE A 89 10.83 -10.10 8.16
N SER A 90 11.89 -9.31 7.91
CA SER A 90 13.22 -9.86 7.65
C SER A 90 13.76 -10.65 8.84
N PHE A 91 13.32 -10.37 10.07
CA PHE A 91 13.66 -11.16 11.25
C PHE A 91 13.02 -12.55 11.27
N ALA A 92 12.06 -12.84 10.38
CA ALA A 92 11.52 -14.20 10.21
C ALA A 92 12.61 -15.21 9.79
N SER A 93 13.67 -14.76 9.10
CA SER A 93 14.82 -15.61 8.77
C SER A 93 15.46 -16.28 9.99
N VAL A 94 15.37 -15.65 11.17
CA VAL A 94 15.87 -16.22 12.43
C VAL A 94 14.97 -17.34 12.95
N ALA A 95 13.66 -17.21 12.77
CA ALA A 95 12.67 -18.20 13.20
C ALA A 95 12.58 -19.40 12.24
N PHE A 96 12.90 -19.18 10.98
CA PHE A 96 12.82 -20.17 9.89
C PHE A 96 14.20 -20.49 9.32
N GLN A 97 15.18 -20.80 10.19
CA GLN A 97 16.52 -21.21 9.76
C GLN A 97 16.46 -22.52 8.97
N GLY A 98 17.08 -22.52 7.78
CA GLY A 98 17.09 -23.68 6.89
C GLY A 98 15.99 -23.69 5.83
N GLU A 99 15.03 -22.77 5.88
CA GLU A 99 14.05 -22.58 4.81
C GLU A 99 14.67 -21.89 3.59
N SER A 100 14.03 -22.05 2.44
CA SER A 100 14.54 -21.49 1.19
C SER A 100 14.54 -19.95 1.21
N PRO A 101 15.49 -19.29 0.52
CA PRO A 101 15.47 -17.83 0.37
C PRO A 101 14.18 -17.30 -0.26
N ILE A 102 13.52 -18.10 -1.10
CA ILE A 102 12.24 -17.76 -1.73
C ILE A 102 11.16 -17.63 -0.65
N PHE A 103 11.06 -18.61 0.25
CA PHE A 103 10.09 -18.59 1.35
C PHE A 103 10.29 -17.37 2.27
N ILE A 104 11.54 -17.04 2.60
CA ILE A 104 11.84 -15.85 3.42
C ILE A 104 11.43 -14.56 2.70
N ASN A 105 11.68 -14.45 1.39
CA ASN A 105 11.25 -13.30 0.59
C ASN A 105 9.72 -13.17 0.56
N GLU A 106 8.98 -14.27 0.45
CA GLU A 106 7.52 -14.26 0.51
C GLU A 106 7.00 -13.75 1.86
N LEU A 107 7.65 -14.15 2.96
CA LEU A 107 7.33 -13.61 4.29
C LEU A 107 7.59 -12.11 4.39
N ILE A 108 8.72 -11.63 3.86
CA ILE A 108 9.04 -10.20 3.82
C ILE A 108 7.98 -9.44 3.01
N ASN A 109 7.57 -9.96 1.86
CA ASN A 109 6.51 -9.36 1.06
C ASN A 109 5.16 -9.38 1.79
N CYS A 110 4.83 -10.44 2.52
CA CYS A 110 3.66 -10.47 3.39
C CYS A 110 3.69 -9.31 4.41
N GLY A 111 4.85 -9.06 5.03
CA GLY A 111 5.04 -7.93 5.95
C GLY A 111 4.81 -6.56 5.31
N LYS A 112 5.27 -6.38 4.07
CA LYS A 112 5.02 -5.16 3.28
C LYS A 112 3.53 -4.97 3.00
N TYR A 113 2.81 -6.03 2.57
CA TYR A 113 1.37 -5.98 2.35
C TYR A 113 0.59 -5.65 3.62
N VAL A 114 0.91 -6.30 4.74
CA VAL A 114 0.30 -5.98 6.05
C VAL A 114 0.48 -4.51 6.37
N ALA A 115 1.70 -3.99 6.30
CA ALA A 115 1.98 -2.59 6.59
C ALA A 115 1.27 -1.65 5.63
N GLY A 116 1.25 -1.94 4.32
CA GLY A 116 0.56 -1.13 3.33
C GLY A 116 -0.94 -1.02 3.59
N ILE A 117 -1.61 -2.15 3.86
CA ILE A 117 -3.04 -2.20 4.17
C ILE A 117 -3.35 -1.38 5.43
N PHE A 118 -2.59 -1.57 6.52
CA PHE A 118 -2.82 -0.84 7.76
C PHE A 118 -2.46 0.64 7.65
N CYS A 119 -1.50 1.03 6.81
CA CYS A 119 -1.24 2.43 6.48
C CYS A 119 -2.42 3.09 5.74
N ILE A 120 -3.04 2.38 4.78
CA ILE A 120 -4.24 2.85 4.08
C ILE A 120 -5.41 2.98 5.05
N LEU A 121 -5.61 2.02 5.95
CA LEU A 121 -6.62 2.08 7.00
C LEU A 121 -6.39 3.27 7.93
N GLY A 122 -5.14 3.51 8.36
CA GLY A 122 -4.78 4.68 9.16
C GLY A 122 -5.04 5.99 8.43
N HIS A 123 -4.75 6.09 7.13
CA HIS A 123 -5.06 7.28 6.34
C HIS A 123 -6.58 7.52 6.22
N SER A 124 -7.37 6.47 6.07
CA SER A 124 -8.82 6.57 5.91
C SER A 124 -9.55 6.79 7.24
N TYR A 125 -9.08 6.15 8.30
CA TYR A 125 -9.63 6.20 9.65
C TYR A 125 -8.56 6.59 10.68
N PRO A 126 -8.03 7.82 10.61
CA PRO A 126 -6.89 8.25 11.43
C PRO A 126 -7.27 8.44 12.89
N VAL A 127 -6.59 7.73 13.80
CA VAL A 127 -6.84 7.81 15.25
C VAL A 127 -6.63 9.21 15.78
N TYR A 128 -5.65 9.96 15.27
CA TYR A 128 -5.34 11.33 15.73
C TYR A 128 -6.38 12.37 15.30
N PHE A 129 -7.31 12.01 14.39
CA PHE A 129 -8.26 12.95 13.78
C PHE A 129 -9.71 12.45 13.86
N HIS A 130 -10.07 11.75 14.97
CA HIS A 130 -11.41 11.22 15.24
C HIS A 130 -11.92 10.31 14.12
N PHE A 131 -11.05 9.50 13.54
CA PHE A 131 -11.33 8.53 12.47
C PHE A 131 -11.93 9.15 11.19
N LYS A 132 -11.70 10.46 10.95
CA LYS A 132 -12.15 11.18 9.76
C LYS A 132 -10.95 11.54 8.88
N GLY A 133 -10.64 10.71 7.90
CA GLY A 133 -9.47 10.84 7.02
C GLY A 133 -9.81 11.04 5.55
N GLY A 134 -8.90 10.59 4.69
CA GLY A 134 -8.99 10.63 3.23
C GLY A 134 -9.52 9.33 2.64
N LYS A 135 -9.52 9.25 1.29
CA LYS A 135 -9.97 8.06 0.54
C LYS A 135 -8.86 7.03 0.29
N GLY A 136 -7.62 7.31 0.67
CA GLY A 136 -6.51 6.39 0.52
C GLY A 136 -5.98 6.17 -0.91
N VAL A 137 -6.43 6.94 -1.90
CA VAL A 137 -6.04 6.71 -3.32
C VAL A 137 -4.52 6.86 -3.53
N VAL A 138 -3.92 7.89 -2.97
CA VAL A 138 -2.47 8.14 -3.09
C VAL A 138 -1.66 7.11 -2.29
N THR A 139 -2.11 6.75 -1.10
CA THR A 139 -1.46 5.72 -0.28
C THR A 139 -1.57 4.35 -0.92
N ALA A 140 -2.71 4.00 -1.55
CA ALA A 140 -2.85 2.77 -2.32
C ALA A 140 -1.93 2.75 -3.56
N ALA A 141 -1.83 3.88 -4.28
CA ALA A 141 -0.91 4.01 -5.41
C ALA A 141 0.56 3.85 -4.97
N ALA A 142 0.93 4.40 -3.81
CA ALA A 142 2.27 4.24 -3.25
C ALA A 142 2.57 2.79 -2.84
N LEU A 143 1.60 2.06 -2.28
CA LEU A 143 1.72 0.63 -2.03
C LEU A 143 1.96 -0.13 -3.34
N MET A 144 1.16 0.11 -4.38
CA MET A 144 1.32 -0.55 -5.68
C MET A 144 2.72 -0.30 -6.27
N LEU A 145 3.24 0.93 -6.16
CA LEU A 145 4.59 1.27 -6.62
C LEU A 145 5.69 0.48 -5.90
N THR A 146 5.52 0.23 -4.60
CA THR A 146 6.53 -0.50 -3.80
C THR A 146 6.48 -2.01 -4.01
N GLU A 147 5.34 -2.55 -4.44
CA GLU A 147 5.17 -3.98 -4.68
C GLU A 147 5.52 -4.38 -6.11
N ASP A 148 4.92 -3.72 -7.10
CA ASP A 148 5.21 -3.97 -8.52
C ASP A 148 5.07 -2.68 -9.35
N TRP A 149 6.21 -2.09 -9.71
CA TRP A 149 6.24 -0.87 -10.52
C TRP A 149 5.59 -1.05 -11.91
N ARG A 150 5.55 -2.28 -12.46
CA ARG A 150 4.94 -2.61 -13.76
C ARG A 150 3.42 -2.43 -13.68
N VAL A 151 2.82 -3.00 -12.64
CA VAL A 151 1.39 -2.86 -12.34
C VAL A 151 1.06 -1.40 -12.03
N PHE A 152 1.91 -0.72 -11.25
CA PHE A 152 1.74 0.70 -10.95
C PHE A 152 1.67 1.55 -12.22
N ILE A 153 2.58 1.37 -13.19
CA ILE A 153 2.57 2.10 -14.46
C ILE A 153 1.28 1.82 -15.23
N ALA A 154 0.87 0.55 -15.36
CA ALA A 154 -0.36 0.19 -16.05
C ALA A 154 -1.60 0.86 -15.41
N ILE A 155 -1.67 0.87 -14.08
CA ILE A 155 -2.75 1.52 -13.33
C ILE A 155 -2.73 3.05 -13.52
N ILE A 156 -1.56 3.70 -13.46
CA ILE A 156 -1.45 5.15 -13.66
C ILE A 156 -1.86 5.55 -15.08
N VAL A 157 -1.43 4.82 -16.10
CA VAL A 157 -1.85 5.07 -17.48
C VAL A 157 -3.36 4.92 -17.63
N THR A 158 -3.93 3.85 -17.08
CA THR A 158 -5.38 3.62 -17.09
C THR A 158 -6.13 4.73 -16.35
N PHE A 159 -5.64 5.15 -15.18
CA PHE A 159 -6.20 6.25 -14.40
C PHE A 159 -6.23 7.54 -15.23
N LEU A 160 -5.12 7.87 -15.89
CA LEU A 160 -5.03 9.08 -16.74
C LEU A 160 -6.01 9.03 -17.91
N ILE A 161 -6.13 7.90 -18.61
CA ILE A 161 -7.08 7.73 -19.72
C ILE A 161 -8.50 7.95 -19.24
N ILE A 162 -8.92 7.25 -18.18
CA ILE A 162 -10.27 7.37 -17.63
C ILE A 162 -10.54 8.80 -17.15
N PHE A 163 -9.56 9.42 -16.46
CA PHE A 163 -9.70 10.79 -15.97
C PHE A 163 -9.79 11.81 -17.10
N LEU A 164 -8.99 11.68 -18.16
CA LEU A 164 -9.03 12.59 -19.31
C LEU A 164 -10.38 12.52 -20.04
N CYS A 165 -10.96 11.32 -20.15
CA CYS A 165 -12.26 11.11 -20.79
C CYS A 165 -13.42 11.57 -19.90
N SER A 166 -13.43 11.20 -18.62
CA SER A 166 -14.57 11.42 -17.72
C SER A 166 -14.51 12.72 -16.93
N LYS A 167 -13.30 13.27 -16.71
CA LYS A 167 -13.01 14.37 -15.76
C LYS A 167 -13.39 14.09 -14.30
N ILE A 168 -13.65 12.81 -13.95
CA ILE A 168 -14.12 12.38 -12.62
C ILE A 168 -13.05 11.52 -11.96
N ILE A 169 -12.31 12.10 -11.00
CA ILE A 169 -11.22 11.43 -10.27
C ILE A 169 -11.74 10.19 -9.51
N SER A 170 -12.91 10.29 -8.88
CA SER A 170 -13.47 9.17 -8.10
C SER A 170 -13.81 7.97 -8.99
N LEU A 171 -14.33 8.19 -10.20
CA LEU A 171 -14.61 7.13 -11.16
C LEU A 171 -13.30 6.44 -11.59
N ALA A 172 -12.29 7.23 -11.97
CA ALA A 172 -11.00 6.71 -12.37
C ALA A 172 -10.37 5.85 -11.25
N SER A 173 -10.40 6.32 -9.99
CA SER A 173 -9.82 5.57 -8.87
C SER A 173 -10.55 4.28 -8.54
N VAL A 174 -11.88 4.24 -8.64
CA VAL A 174 -12.68 3.02 -8.40
C VAL A 174 -12.41 1.99 -9.50
N LEU A 175 -12.41 2.40 -10.76
CA LEU A 175 -12.11 1.49 -11.88
C LEU A 175 -10.68 0.95 -11.80
N CYS A 176 -9.70 1.77 -11.43
CA CYS A 176 -8.33 1.32 -11.19
C CYS A 176 -8.24 0.31 -10.04
N ALA A 177 -9.02 0.49 -8.97
CA ALA A 177 -9.05 -0.48 -7.86
C ALA A 177 -9.61 -1.83 -8.31
N ILE A 178 -10.64 -1.84 -9.17
CA ILE A 178 -11.21 -3.08 -9.75
C ILE A 178 -10.19 -3.74 -10.69
N LEU A 179 -9.47 -2.96 -11.49
CA LEU A 179 -8.50 -3.47 -12.48
C LEU A 179 -7.16 -3.88 -11.86
N TYR A 180 -6.90 -3.56 -10.59
CA TYR A 180 -5.64 -3.89 -9.94
C TYR A 180 -5.36 -5.40 -9.93
N ALA A 181 -6.31 -6.22 -9.49
CA ALA A 181 -6.14 -7.67 -9.44
C ALA A 181 -5.96 -8.30 -10.83
N PRO A 182 -6.77 -7.99 -11.87
CA PRO A 182 -6.50 -8.43 -13.25
C PRO A 182 -5.13 -8.02 -13.78
N TYR A 183 -4.68 -6.79 -13.51
CA TYR A 183 -3.37 -6.33 -13.98
C TYR A 183 -2.22 -7.04 -13.26
N THR A 184 -2.33 -7.24 -11.95
CA THR A 184 -1.33 -8.00 -11.20
C THR A 184 -1.22 -9.41 -11.75
N PHE A 185 -2.34 -10.10 -11.95
CA PHE A 185 -2.35 -11.44 -12.55
C PHE A 185 -1.74 -11.46 -13.94
N ALA A 186 -2.13 -10.54 -14.83
CA ALA A 186 -1.62 -10.47 -16.20
C ALA A 186 -0.11 -10.17 -16.22
N MET A 187 0.37 -9.23 -15.40
CA MET A 187 1.79 -8.89 -15.33
C MET A 187 2.64 -10.04 -14.79
N THR A 188 2.20 -10.69 -13.71
CA THR A 188 2.85 -11.89 -13.18
C THR A 188 2.90 -13.00 -14.23
N PHE A 189 1.77 -13.30 -14.90
CA PHE A 189 1.70 -14.34 -15.91
C PHE A 189 2.61 -14.05 -17.12
N ILE A 190 2.57 -12.82 -17.66
CA ILE A 190 3.37 -12.44 -18.84
C ILE A 190 4.86 -12.41 -18.50
N PHE A 191 5.26 -11.73 -17.44
CA PHE A 191 6.67 -11.50 -17.15
C PHE A 191 7.31 -12.69 -16.45
N ASP A 192 6.71 -13.24 -15.42
CA ASP A 192 7.35 -14.26 -14.62
C ASP A 192 7.21 -15.65 -15.28
N PHE A 193 6.06 -15.94 -15.88
CA PHE A 193 5.80 -17.24 -16.48
C PHE A 193 6.21 -17.34 -17.96
N ILE A 194 5.89 -16.34 -18.80
CA ILE A 194 6.15 -16.39 -20.25
C ILE A 194 7.56 -15.90 -20.56
N ILE A 195 7.93 -14.69 -20.07
CA ILE A 195 9.19 -14.03 -20.48
C ILE A 195 10.38 -14.63 -19.73
N TYR A 196 10.32 -14.68 -18.40
CA TYR A 196 11.45 -15.16 -17.60
C TYR A 196 11.45 -16.68 -17.42
N LYS A 197 10.35 -17.37 -17.76
CA LYS A 197 10.15 -18.80 -17.50
C LYS A 197 10.47 -19.18 -16.05
N ASP A 198 10.28 -18.26 -15.15
CA ASP A 198 10.51 -18.45 -13.72
C ASP A 198 9.27 -19.09 -13.10
N TYR A 199 9.33 -20.41 -12.96
CA TYR A 199 8.25 -21.21 -12.35
C TYR A 199 8.23 -21.12 -10.83
N SER A 200 9.15 -20.37 -10.22
CA SER A 200 9.31 -20.29 -8.76
C SER A 200 8.13 -19.63 -8.06
N LEU A 201 7.36 -18.79 -8.78
CA LEU A 201 6.14 -18.14 -8.28
C LEU A 201 4.87 -18.93 -8.57
N SER A 202 4.95 -20.09 -9.25
CA SER A 202 3.77 -20.89 -9.48
C SER A 202 3.32 -21.57 -8.19
N LEU A 203 2.04 -21.45 -7.87
CA LEU A 203 1.34 -22.17 -6.79
C LEU A 203 1.51 -23.71 -6.87
N ILE A 204 2.18 -24.20 -7.92
CA ILE A 204 2.46 -25.62 -8.19
C ILE A 204 3.59 -26.16 -7.29
N HIS A 205 4.52 -25.32 -6.80
CA HIS A 205 5.58 -25.75 -5.90
C HIS A 205 5.14 -26.10 -4.47
N ILE A 206 3.88 -25.84 -4.11
CA ILE A 206 3.31 -26.31 -2.83
C ILE A 206 3.10 -27.83 -2.82
N SER A 207 3.19 -28.51 -3.97
CA SER A 207 2.84 -29.93 -4.10
C SER A 207 3.98 -30.88 -4.50
N GLU A 208 5.21 -30.42 -4.72
CA GLU A 208 6.32 -31.37 -4.95
C GLU A 208 6.88 -31.86 -3.61
N PRO A 209 6.66 -33.15 -3.27
CA PRO A 209 7.38 -33.76 -2.17
C PRO A 209 8.87 -33.80 -2.53
N THR A 210 9.71 -33.23 -1.69
CA THR A 210 11.16 -33.37 -1.73
C THR A 210 11.53 -34.82 -1.98
N ARG A 211 11.90 -35.19 -3.21
CA ARG A 211 12.65 -36.42 -3.46
C ARG A 211 14.02 -36.25 -2.80
N ARG A 212 14.13 -36.76 -1.59
CA ARG A 212 15.41 -37.06 -0.98
C ARG A 212 16.02 -38.21 -1.78
N SER A 213 17.09 -37.96 -2.48
CA SER A 213 18.07 -38.96 -2.89
C SER A 213 19.30 -38.79 -2.01
#